data_f030095bf8f997203bbb0c77816c72ea
#
_entry.id   f030095bf8f997203bbb0c77816c72ea
#
_cell.length_a   1.000
_cell.length_b   1.000
_cell.length_c   1.000
_cell.angle_alpha   90.00
_cell.angle_beta   90.00
_cell.angle_gamma   90.00
#
_symmetry.space_group_name_H-M   'P 1'
#
loop_
_entity.id
_entity.type
_entity.pdbx_description
1 polymer ?
#
loop_
_entity_poly.entity_id
_entity_poly.type
_entity_poly.pdbx_seq_one_letter_code
_entity_poly.pdbx_strand_id
1 'polypeptide(L)'
;KEEISQTLSEITQKEESIKKMLEENKKILEAIEGAKNDKISDTYSKMKDSAAASIIEALPLHEAAAVMFSLESKKMSKIMAKMNPDIASKITQILRDGPPFDKKDENQTEKMDGTL
;
A
#
# COMPACT_ATOMS: atom_id res chain seq x y z
N LYS A 1 41.25 -2.73 -28.40
CA LYS A 1 40.94 -3.71 -27.33
C LYS A 1 40.86 -3.05 -25.96
N GLU A 2 41.85 -2.21 -25.64
CA GLU A 2 41.86 -1.51 -24.36
C GLU A 2 40.71 -0.56 -24.21
N GLU A 3 40.35 0.13 -25.28
CA GLU A 3 39.22 1.06 -25.27
C GLU A 3 37.89 0.34 -24.99
N ILE A 4 37.70 -0.82 -25.59
CA ILE A 4 36.49 -1.62 -25.39
C ILE A 4 36.44 -2.10 -23.95
N SER A 5 37.57 -2.55 -23.41
CA SER A 5 37.66 -3.03 -22.04
C SER A 5 37.32 -1.92 -21.04
N GLN A 6 37.85 -0.70 -21.29
CA GLN A 6 37.54 0.44 -20.43
C GLN A 6 36.09 0.83 -20.51
N THR A 7 35.53 0.81 -21.71
CA THR A 7 34.11 1.14 -21.90
C THR A 7 33.22 0.16 -21.17
N LEU A 8 33.52 -1.11 -21.25
CA LEU A 8 32.77 -2.13 -20.54
C LEU A 8 32.85 -1.95 -19.02
N SER A 9 34.04 -1.63 -18.53
CA SER A 9 34.24 -1.37 -17.10
C SER A 9 33.43 -0.16 -16.64
N GLU A 10 33.40 0.90 -17.43
CA GLU A 10 32.63 2.10 -17.11
C GLU A 10 31.15 1.82 -17.11
N ILE A 11 30.66 1.02 -18.06
CA ILE A 11 29.27 0.64 -18.12
C ILE A 11 28.89 -0.16 -16.89
N THR A 12 29.72 -1.11 -16.50
CA THR A 12 29.47 -1.94 -15.31
C THR A 12 29.39 -1.08 -14.06
N GLN A 13 30.32 -0.12 -13.91
CA GLN A 13 30.32 0.78 -12.77
C GLN A 13 29.05 1.63 -12.73
N LYS A 14 28.60 2.12 -13.87
CA LYS A 14 27.39 2.91 -13.94
C LYS A 14 26.17 2.07 -13.61
N GLU A 15 26.13 0.85 -14.08
CA GLU A 15 25.02 -0.06 -13.75
C GLU A 15 24.95 -0.32 -12.25
N GLU A 16 26.07 -0.55 -11.60
CA GLU A 16 26.12 -0.76 -10.16
C GLU A 16 25.69 0.48 -9.41
N SER A 17 26.11 1.64 -9.88
CA SER A 17 25.74 2.90 -9.26
C SER A 17 24.24 3.15 -9.36
N ILE A 18 23.66 2.90 -10.53
CA ILE A 18 22.21 3.05 -10.74
C ILE A 18 21.46 2.07 -9.83
N LYS A 19 21.93 0.86 -9.73
CA LYS A 19 21.31 -0.16 -8.90
C LYS A 19 21.30 0.27 -7.43
N LYS A 20 22.41 0.81 -6.93
CA LYS A 20 22.47 1.35 -5.58
C LYS A 20 21.50 2.47 -5.36
N MET A 21 21.42 3.38 -6.33
CA MET A 21 20.49 4.51 -6.24
C MET A 21 19.04 4.03 -6.17
N LEU A 22 18.71 3.03 -6.97
CA LEU A 22 17.36 2.47 -6.95
C LEU A 22 17.03 1.84 -5.62
N GLU A 23 17.98 1.11 -5.04
CA GLU A 23 17.79 0.50 -3.73
C GLU A 23 17.61 1.56 -2.64
N GLU A 24 18.44 2.60 -2.67
CA GLU A 24 18.34 3.68 -1.70
C GLU A 24 17.02 4.43 -1.82
N ASN A 25 16.60 4.71 -3.05
CA ASN A 25 15.33 5.37 -3.29
C ASN A 25 14.16 4.53 -2.80
N LYS A 26 14.23 3.22 -3.01
CA LYS A 26 13.22 2.30 -2.54
C LYS A 26 13.10 2.34 -1.02
N LYS A 27 14.24 2.32 -0.32
CA LYS A 27 14.26 2.40 1.14
C LYS A 27 13.66 3.70 1.65
N ILE A 28 14.01 4.80 0.99
CA ILE A 28 13.47 6.11 1.36
C ILE A 28 11.96 6.14 1.17
N LEU A 29 11.47 5.64 0.04
CA LEU A 29 10.04 5.58 -0.22
C LEU A 29 9.31 4.71 0.80
N GLU A 30 9.88 3.57 1.15
CA GLU A 30 9.30 2.69 2.15
C GLU A 30 9.23 3.39 3.52
N ALA A 31 10.28 4.12 3.88
CA ALA A 31 10.31 4.85 5.14
C ALA A 31 9.26 5.96 5.16
N ILE A 32 9.10 6.67 4.06
CA ILE A 32 8.10 7.73 3.96
C ILE A 32 6.68 7.15 4.05
N GLU A 33 6.42 6.07 3.35
CA GLU A 33 5.12 5.42 3.40
C GLU A 33 4.83 4.88 4.80
N GLY A 34 5.82 4.30 5.45
CA GLY A 34 5.67 3.82 6.81
C GLY A 34 5.31 4.95 7.77
N ALA A 35 5.99 6.08 7.66
CA ALA A 35 5.73 7.23 8.50
C ALA A 35 4.32 7.79 8.25
N LYS A 36 3.89 7.84 7.00
CA LYS A 36 2.53 8.27 6.66
C LYS A 36 1.48 7.33 7.25
N ASN A 37 1.71 6.04 7.10
CA ASN A 37 0.79 5.03 7.62
C ASN A 37 0.68 5.09 9.13
N ASP A 38 1.81 5.29 9.82
CA ASP A 38 1.82 5.44 11.27
C ASP A 38 1.01 6.64 11.73
N LYS A 39 1.15 7.75 11.02
CA LYS A 39 0.42 8.96 11.36
C LYS A 39 -1.08 8.77 11.16
N ILE A 40 -1.47 8.16 10.07
CA ILE A 40 -2.88 7.86 9.77
C ILE A 40 -3.43 6.90 10.81
N SER A 41 -2.70 5.84 11.09
CA SER A 41 -3.09 4.84 12.09
C SER A 41 -3.30 5.48 13.46
N ASP A 42 -2.37 6.32 13.88
CA ASP A 42 -2.47 7.02 15.16
C ASP A 42 -3.69 7.92 15.21
N THR A 43 -3.94 8.62 14.12
CA THR A 43 -5.10 9.52 14.02
C THR A 43 -6.40 8.75 14.20
N TYR A 44 -6.57 7.66 13.46
CA TYR A 44 -7.79 6.86 13.55
C TYR A 44 -7.91 6.15 14.88
N SER A 45 -6.80 5.79 15.50
CA SER A 45 -6.81 5.15 16.82
C SER A 45 -7.38 6.07 17.90
N LYS A 46 -7.22 7.38 17.72
CA LYS A 46 -7.71 8.37 18.68
C LYS A 46 -9.15 8.79 18.44
N MET A 47 -9.72 8.45 17.30
CA MET A 47 -11.10 8.78 16.98
C MET A 47 -12.07 7.85 17.68
N LYS A 48 -13.31 8.33 17.85
CA LYS A 48 -14.39 7.45 18.26
C LYS A 48 -14.62 6.42 17.17
N ASP A 49 -14.98 5.21 17.56
CA ASP A 49 -15.17 4.12 16.63
C ASP A 49 -16.19 4.45 15.53
N SER A 50 -17.28 5.08 15.89
CA SER A 50 -18.32 5.44 14.92
C SER A 50 -17.86 6.53 13.96
N ALA A 51 -17.09 7.49 14.45
CA ALA A 51 -16.55 8.54 13.59
C ALA A 51 -15.53 7.98 12.60
N ALA A 52 -14.65 7.13 13.08
CA ALA A 52 -13.67 6.47 12.23
C ALA A 52 -14.36 5.60 11.17
N ALA A 53 -15.39 4.86 11.56
CA ALA A 53 -16.14 4.02 10.66
C ALA A 53 -16.75 4.82 9.52
N SER A 54 -17.36 5.97 9.84
CA SER A 54 -17.98 6.82 8.82
C SER A 54 -16.97 7.32 7.79
N ILE A 55 -15.80 7.71 8.26
CA ILE A 55 -14.76 8.23 7.37
C ILE A 55 -14.21 7.10 6.50
N ILE A 56 -13.93 5.96 7.10
CA ILE A 56 -13.39 4.82 6.38
C ILE A 56 -14.37 4.32 5.33
N GLU A 57 -15.66 4.32 5.63
CA GLU A 57 -16.68 3.94 4.66
C GLU A 57 -16.69 4.86 3.43
N ALA A 58 -16.29 6.11 3.60
CA ALA A 58 -16.23 7.07 2.51
C ALA A 58 -14.98 6.94 1.64
N LEU A 59 -13.98 6.19 2.11
CA LEU A 59 -12.75 5.97 1.36
C LEU A 59 -12.94 4.92 0.27
N PRO A 60 -12.14 4.98 -0.82
CA PRO A 60 -12.08 3.86 -1.74
C PRO A 60 -11.72 2.57 -1.00
N LEU A 61 -12.28 1.46 -1.44
CA LEU A 61 -12.15 0.20 -0.69
C LEU A 61 -10.71 -0.21 -0.39
N HIS A 62 -9.81 -0.03 -1.36
CA HIS A 62 -8.42 -0.41 -1.15
C HIS A 62 -7.73 0.47 -0.11
N GLU A 63 -8.05 1.75 -0.12
CA GLU A 63 -7.51 2.66 0.87
C GLU A 63 -8.11 2.38 2.24
N ALA A 64 -9.41 2.09 2.29
CA ALA A 64 -10.07 1.72 3.53
C ALA A 64 -9.44 0.49 4.14
N ALA A 65 -9.16 -0.52 3.31
CA ALA A 65 -8.50 -1.75 3.76
C ALA A 65 -7.11 -1.46 4.30
N ALA A 66 -6.35 -0.60 3.62
CA ALA A 66 -5.00 -0.25 4.07
C ALA A 66 -5.02 0.45 5.43
N VAL A 67 -5.96 1.37 5.62
CA VAL A 67 -6.11 2.06 6.91
C VAL A 67 -6.48 1.05 8.00
N MET A 68 -7.46 0.21 7.73
CA MET A 68 -7.88 -0.81 8.70
C MET A 68 -6.75 -1.75 9.05
N PHE A 69 -5.97 -2.17 8.06
CA PHE A 69 -4.85 -3.06 8.30
C PHE A 69 -3.78 -2.44 9.20
N SER A 70 -3.62 -1.13 9.13
CA SER A 70 -2.63 -0.42 9.95
C SER A 70 -3.04 -0.30 11.41
N LEU A 71 -4.31 -0.53 11.72
CA LEU A 71 -4.82 -0.41 13.08
C LEU A 71 -4.62 -1.70 13.86
N GLU A 72 -4.57 -1.58 15.18
CA GLU A 72 -4.54 -2.75 16.04
C GLU A 72 -5.85 -3.54 15.88
N SER A 73 -5.77 -4.86 16.03
CA SER A 73 -6.92 -5.73 15.85
C SER A 73 -8.11 -5.30 16.70
N LYS A 74 -7.84 -4.90 17.92
CA LYS A 74 -8.89 -4.45 18.85
C LYS A 74 -9.62 -3.23 18.32
N LYS A 75 -8.86 -2.23 17.83
CA LYS A 75 -9.44 -1.01 17.30
C LYS A 75 -10.15 -1.28 15.98
N MET A 76 -9.53 -2.07 15.11
CA MET A 76 -10.13 -2.47 13.84
C MET A 76 -11.48 -3.15 14.08
N SER A 77 -11.53 -4.06 15.04
CA SER A 77 -12.75 -4.78 15.38
C SER A 77 -13.87 -3.82 15.80
N LYS A 78 -13.54 -2.87 16.66
CA LYS A 78 -14.52 -1.89 17.15
C LYS A 78 -15.06 -1.00 16.04
N ILE A 79 -14.17 -0.56 15.16
CA ILE A 79 -14.57 0.28 14.02
C ILE A 79 -15.43 -0.52 13.06
N MET A 80 -15.01 -1.74 12.76
CA MET A 80 -15.74 -2.61 11.85
C MET A 80 -17.14 -2.90 12.34
N ALA A 81 -17.31 -3.03 13.65
CA ALA A 81 -18.63 -3.25 14.25
C ALA A 81 -19.58 -2.07 14.03
N LYS A 82 -19.04 -0.89 13.78
CA LYS A 82 -19.84 0.31 13.52
C LYS A 82 -20.04 0.60 12.05
N MET A 83 -19.46 -0.24 11.19
CA MET A 83 -19.58 -0.07 9.74
C MET A 83 -20.81 -0.75 9.17
N ASN A 84 -21.20 -0.27 7.99
CA ASN A 84 -22.17 -0.98 7.17
C ASN A 84 -21.64 -2.38 6.89
N PRO A 85 -22.42 -3.43 7.15
CA PRO A 85 -21.96 -4.80 6.95
C PRO A 85 -21.47 -5.11 5.53
N ASP A 86 -22.08 -4.52 4.53
CA ASP A 86 -21.66 -4.73 3.14
C ASP A 86 -20.25 -4.22 2.91
N ILE A 87 -19.97 -3.02 3.42
CA ILE A 87 -18.65 -2.42 3.28
C ILE A 87 -17.64 -3.18 4.12
N ALA A 88 -18.01 -3.54 5.34
CA ALA A 88 -17.14 -4.29 6.23
C ALA A 88 -16.75 -5.63 5.60
N SER A 89 -17.69 -6.32 4.95
CA SER A 89 -17.39 -7.59 4.32
C SER A 89 -16.46 -7.43 3.12
N LYS A 90 -16.63 -6.39 2.33
CA LYS A 90 -15.75 -6.11 1.20
C LYS A 90 -14.33 -5.80 1.66
N ILE A 91 -14.21 -5.01 2.72
CA ILE A 91 -12.92 -4.70 3.30
C ILE A 91 -12.26 -5.97 3.84
N THR A 92 -13.05 -6.82 4.49
CA THR A 92 -12.54 -8.09 5.00
C THR A 92 -11.97 -8.96 3.90
N GLN A 93 -12.63 -9.00 2.75
CA GLN A 93 -12.12 -9.77 1.61
C GLN A 93 -10.79 -9.25 1.12
N ILE A 94 -10.65 -7.94 1.06
CA ILE A 94 -9.39 -7.32 0.66
C ILE A 94 -8.30 -7.60 1.69
N LEU A 95 -8.64 -7.49 2.97
CA LEU A 95 -7.69 -7.78 4.05
C LEU A 95 -7.22 -9.24 4.01
N ARG A 96 -8.11 -10.14 3.66
CA ARG A 96 -7.77 -11.56 3.57
C ARG A 96 -6.74 -11.81 2.47
N ASP A 97 -6.83 -11.08 1.37
CA ASP A 97 -5.86 -11.21 0.29
C ASP A 97 -4.51 -10.60 0.66
N GLY A 98 -4.52 -9.71 1.67
CA GLY A 98 -3.29 -9.15 2.21
C GLY A 98 -2.71 -8.02 1.40
N PRO A 99 -1.62 -7.43 1.92
CA PRO A 99 -0.93 -6.36 1.21
C PRO A 99 -0.19 -6.92 -0.02
N PRO A 100 0.06 -6.09 -1.01
CA PRO A 100 -0.25 -4.67 -1.05
C PRO A 100 -1.72 -4.40 -1.39
N PHE A 101 -2.27 -3.36 -0.76
CA PHE A 101 -3.65 -2.94 -1.02
C PHE A 101 -3.65 -1.87 -2.10
N ASP A 102 -3.11 -2.19 -3.25
CA ASP A 102 -3.06 -1.27 -4.37
C ASP A 102 -4.20 -1.57 -5.34
N LYS A 103 -4.22 -0.87 -6.45
CA LYS A 103 -5.30 -0.99 -7.42
C LYS A 103 -5.11 -2.10 -8.44
N LYS A 104 -4.31 -3.09 -8.13
CA LYS A 104 -4.08 -4.19 -9.06
C LYS A 104 -5.36 -4.92 -9.41
N ASP A 105 -6.25 -5.06 -8.45
CA ASP A 105 -7.50 -5.75 -8.70
C ASP A 105 -8.33 -5.03 -9.76
N GLU A 106 -8.33 -3.71 -9.72
CA GLU A 106 -9.01 -2.92 -10.73
C GLU A 106 -8.37 -3.12 -12.10
N ASN A 107 -7.04 -3.13 -12.12
CA ASN A 107 -6.30 -3.37 -13.35
C ASN A 107 -6.58 -4.76 -13.92
N GLN A 108 -6.67 -5.74 -13.05
CA GLN A 108 -7.00 -7.09 -13.47
C GLN A 108 -8.40 -7.16 -14.08
N THR A 109 -9.34 -6.46 -13.47
CA THR A 109 -10.69 -6.39 -13.98
C THR A 109 -10.72 -5.75 -15.36
N GLU A 110 -9.99 -4.68 -15.53
CA GLU A 110 -9.87 -4.02 -16.81
C GLU A 110 -9.29 -4.93 -17.87
N LYS A 111 -8.27 -5.70 -17.51
CA LYS A 111 -7.67 -6.65 -18.43
C LYS A 111 -8.65 -7.72 -18.85
N MET A 112 -9.42 -8.20 -17.94
CA MET A 112 -10.43 -9.19 -18.23
C MET A 112 -11.45 -8.65 -19.22
N ASP A 113 -11.88 -7.42 -19.00
CA ASP A 113 -12.78 -6.75 -19.91
C ASP A 113 -12.14 -6.56 -21.27
N GLY A 114 -10.86 -6.24 -21.28
CA GLY A 114 -10.13 -6.03 -22.51
C GLY A 114 -9.95 -7.28 -23.34
N THR A 115 -9.98 -8.45 -22.75
CA THR A 115 -9.85 -9.71 -23.46
C THR A 115 -11.15 -10.17 -24.08
N LEU A 116 -12.22 -9.60 -23.67
CA LEU A 116 -13.53 -9.94 -24.21
C LEU A 116 -13.84 -9.13 -25.44
#